data_26da4219336fb21b01554db7cee785a7
#
_entry.id   26da4219336fb21b01554db7cee785a7
#
_cell.length_a   1.000
_cell.length_b   1.000
_cell.length_c   1.000
_cell.angle_alpha   90.00
_cell.angle_beta   90.00
_cell.angle_gamma   90.00
#
_symmetry.space_group_name_H-M   'P 1'
#
loop_
_entity.id
_entity.type
_entity.pdbx_description
1 polymer ?
#
loop_
_entity_poly.entity_id
_entity_poly.type
_entity_poly.pdbx_seq_one_letter_code
_entity_poly.pdbx_strand_id
1 'polypeptide(L)'
;MNRFIIEDNPDAIARSLCDQHIVKMPLEEAQMLCTAVWELEPRWAEKYDLYKPVHKKHPCTLWVMKSSGNFSFAFALYDAMLREYTFRYGKEHGAGKHRKTLKGLRFIAPLIPTTREPVFLQKDPLSPYTGLTAHPQCFSGHDDCKTCLLYTSPSPRD
;
A
#
# COMPACT_ATOMS: atom_id res chain seq x y z
N MET A 1 6.19 9.87 -1.15
CA MET A 1 5.56 8.54 -0.90
C MET A 1 4.23 8.53 -1.62
N ASN A 2 4.17 7.87 -2.76
CA ASN A 2 2.96 7.81 -3.58
C ASN A 2 2.48 6.37 -3.67
N ARG A 3 1.17 6.19 -3.87
CA ARG A 3 0.57 4.90 -4.18
C ARG A 3 -0.28 5.07 -5.43
N PHE A 4 -0.12 4.15 -6.37
CA PHE A 4 -0.87 4.17 -7.62
C PHE A 4 -1.88 3.01 -7.63
N ILE A 5 -3.16 3.34 -7.61
CA ILE A 5 -4.26 2.36 -7.71
C ILE A 5 -4.75 2.40 -9.16
N ILE A 6 -4.14 1.59 -9.99
CA ILE A 6 -4.38 1.55 -11.45
C ILE A 6 -5.21 0.34 -11.90
N GLU A 7 -5.42 -0.60 -11.00
CA GLU A 7 -6.24 -1.80 -11.17
C GLU A 7 -6.97 -2.10 -9.85
N ASP A 8 -7.96 -2.95 -9.89
CA ASP A 8 -8.76 -3.33 -8.72
C ASP A 8 -8.05 -4.36 -7.81
N ASN A 9 -7.05 -5.04 -8.32
CA ASN A 9 -6.36 -6.14 -7.65
C ASN A 9 -4.88 -5.79 -7.39
N PRO A 10 -4.37 -5.97 -6.15
CA PRO A 10 -2.98 -5.68 -5.82
C PRO A 10 -1.94 -6.39 -6.69
N ASP A 11 -2.17 -7.63 -7.09
CA ASP A 11 -1.26 -8.35 -8.00
C ASP A 11 -1.27 -7.76 -9.42
N ALA A 12 -2.44 -7.35 -9.91
CA ALA A 12 -2.56 -6.66 -11.19
C ALA A 12 -1.85 -5.30 -11.13
N ILE A 13 -2.02 -4.52 -10.05
CA ILE A 13 -1.30 -3.27 -9.85
C ILE A 13 0.20 -3.52 -9.90
N ALA A 14 0.73 -4.48 -9.13
CA ALA A 14 2.17 -4.75 -9.07
C ALA A 14 2.73 -5.11 -10.47
N ARG A 15 2.03 -5.94 -11.25
CA ARG A 15 2.45 -6.30 -12.61
C ARG A 15 2.43 -5.12 -13.58
N SER A 16 1.51 -4.18 -13.40
CA SER A 16 1.36 -3.00 -14.26
C SER A 16 2.33 -1.86 -13.94
N LEU A 17 3.02 -1.91 -12.80
CA LEU A 17 4.03 -0.92 -12.44
C LEU A 17 5.30 -1.10 -13.27
N CYS A 18 5.92 0.02 -13.67
CA CYS A 18 7.22 -0.01 -14.35
C CYS A 18 8.35 -0.43 -13.39
N ASP A 19 9.49 -0.82 -13.94
CA ASP A 19 10.62 -1.35 -13.17
C ASP A 19 11.11 -0.39 -12.07
N GLN A 20 11.18 0.91 -12.35
CA GLN A 20 11.57 1.91 -11.36
C GLN A 20 10.63 1.94 -10.16
N HIS A 21 9.32 1.78 -10.40
CA HIS A 21 8.33 1.71 -9.32
C HIS A 21 8.47 0.41 -8.52
N ILE A 22 8.68 -0.73 -9.18
CA ILE A 22 8.88 -2.02 -8.48
C ILE A 22 10.16 -2.02 -7.63
N VAL A 23 11.18 -1.24 -8.00
CA VAL A 23 12.38 -1.05 -7.17
C VAL A 23 12.14 -0.11 -5.99
N LYS A 24 11.32 0.93 -6.13
CA LYS A 24 11.19 1.99 -5.12
C LYS A 24 9.96 1.82 -4.21
N MET A 25 8.82 1.50 -4.79
CA MET A 25 7.54 1.52 -4.10
C MET A 25 7.40 0.51 -2.96
N PRO A 26 8.02 -0.71 -3.00
CA PRO A 26 7.96 -1.62 -1.85
C PRO A 26 8.49 -1.01 -0.56
N LEU A 27 9.55 -0.20 -0.63
CA LEU A 27 10.08 0.50 0.54
C LEU A 27 9.13 1.58 1.03
N GLU A 28 8.58 2.38 0.14
CA GLU A 28 7.62 3.44 0.50
C GLU A 28 6.36 2.86 1.14
N GLU A 29 5.85 1.75 0.59
CA GLU A 29 4.68 1.06 1.14
C GLU A 29 4.98 0.46 2.53
N ALA A 30 6.15 -0.19 2.71
CA ALA A 30 6.60 -0.68 4.01
C ALA A 30 6.71 0.44 5.05
N GLN A 31 7.22 1.60 4.66
CA GLN A 31 7.33 2.77 5.53
C GLN A 31 5.96 3.32 5.94
N MET A 32 4.98 3.37 5.03
CA MET A 32 3.61 3.78 5.35
C MET A 32 2.94 2.81 6.33
N LEU A 33 3.06 1.51 6.10
CA LEU A 33 2.53 0.48 6.98
C LEU A 33 3.19 0.53 8.38
N CYS A 34 4.52 0.64 8.44
CA CYS A 34 5.23 0.77 9.72
C CYS A 34 4.84 2.06 10.46
N THR A 35 4.69 3.18 9.74
CA THR A 35 4.23 4.45 10.33
C THR A 35 2.82 4.29 10.90
N ALA A 36 1.92 3.62 10.20
CA ALA A 36 0.58 3.35 10.71
C ALA A 36 0.61 2.52 12.01
N VAL A 37 1.49 1.51 12.11
CA VAL A 37 1.66 0.74 13.34
C VAL A 37 2.21 1.62 14.47
N TRP A 38 3.19 2.49 14.20
CA TRP A 38 3.71 3.44 15.20
C TRP A 38 2.65 4.38 15.75
N GLU A 39 1.75 4.87 14.90
CA GLU A 39 0.69 5.80 15.33
C GLU A 39 -0.46 5.11 16.06
N LEU A 40 -0.76 3.86 15.72
CA LEU A 40 -1.89 3.12 16.29
C LEU A 40 -1.48 2.29 17.52
N GLU A 41 -0.33 1.63 17.47
CA GLU A 41 0.17 0.71 18.50
C GLU A 41 1.71 0.78 18.62
N PRO A 42 2.26 1.84 19.21
CA PRO A 42 3.70 2.07 19.31
C PRO A 42 4.48 0.92 19.95
N ARG A 43 3.86 0.23 20.95
CA ARG A 43 4.49 -0.91 21.63
C ARG A 43 4.86 -2.05 20.70
N TRP A 44 4.03 -2.30 19.69
CA TRP A 44 4.30 -3.32 18.68
C TRP A 44 5.40 -2.86 17.71
N ALA A 45 5.39 -1.59 17.36
CA ALA A 45 6.39 -1.01 16.49
C ALA A 45 7.79 -1.07 17.13
N GLU A 46 7.90 -0.77 18.42
CA GLU A 46 9.14 -0.92 19.20
C GLU A 46 9.56 -2.39 19.33
N LYS A 47 8.62 -3.26 19.76
CA LYS A 47 8.89 -4.69 19.96
C LYS A 47 9.48 -5.37 18.74
N TYR A 48 9.04 -4.98 17.54
CA TYR A 48 9.46 -5.59 16.28
C TYR A 48 10.48 -4.75 15.51
N ASP A 49 11.03 -3.72 16.11
CA ASP A 49 12.00 -2.80 15.49
C ASP A 49 11.60 -2.37 14.07
N LEU A 50 10.35 -1.92 13.93
CA LEU A 50 9.84 -1.49 12.65
C LEU A 50 10.54 -0.20 12.16
N TYR A 51 10.48 0.07 10.86
CA TYR A 51 10.97 1.35 10.31
C TYR A 51 10.41 2.51 11.13
N LYS A 52 11.28 3.47 11.48
CA LYS A 52 10.85 4.68 12.18
C LYS A 52 9.78 5.43 11.39
N PRO A 53 8.83 6.08 12.09
CA PRO A 53 7.74 6.75 11.41
C PRO A 53 8.22 7.89 10.53
N VAL A 54 7.71 7.94 9.31
CA VAL A 54 8.00 8.99 8.33
C VAL A 54 6.70 9.49 7.70
N HIS A 55 6.68 10.76 7.33
CA HIS A 55 5.53 11.35 6.61
C HIS A 55 4.15 11.03 7.23
N LYS A 56 4.03 11.14 8.55
CA LYS A 56 2.80 10.82 9.32
C LYS A 56 1.53 11.49 8.79
N LYS A 57 1.65 12.71 8.27
CA LYS A 57 0.53 13.51 7.74
C LYS A 57 0.33 13.34 6.22
N HIS A 58 1.09 12.48 5.56
CA HIS A 58 0.91 12.25 4.14
C HIS A 58 -0.46 11.61 3.86
N PRO A 59 -1.21 12.05 2.85
CA PRO A 59 -2.55 11.53 2.56
C PRO A 59 -2.62 10.01 2.44
N CYS A 60 -1.64 9.37 1.79
CA CYS A 60 -1.59 7.91 1.68
C CYS A 60 -1.35 7.22 3.03
N THR A 61 -0.55 7.82 3.93
CA THR A 61 -0.33 7.29 5.29
C THR A 61 -1.61 7.39 6.12
N LEU A 62 -2.28 8.55 6.07
CA LEU A 62 -3.56 8.77 6.75
C LEU A 62 -4.63 7.81 6.21
N TRP A 63 -4.64 7.55 4.90
CA TRP A 63 -5.54 6.59 4.28
C TRP A 63 -5.33 5.17 4.81
N VAL A 64 -4.08 4.72 4.97
CA VAL A 64 -3.76 3.40 5.57
C VAL A 64 -4.34 3.28 6.99
N MET A 65 -4.27 4.36 7.77
CA MET A 65 -4.77 4.40 9.15
C MET A 65 -6.29 4.54 9.26
N LYS A 66 -6.98 4.90 8.17
CA LYS A 66 -8.41 5.22 8.19
C LYS A 66 -9.30 4.01 8.42
N SER A 67 -8.93 2.83 7.92
CA SER A 67 -9.72 1.60 8.09
C SER A 67 -8.88 0.33 8.02
N SER A 68 -9.41 -0.74 8.58
CA SER A 68 -8.80 -2.08 8.51
C SER A 68 -8.71 -2.58 7.06
N GLY A 69 -9.69 -2.27 6.23
CA GLY A 69 -9.68 -2.58 4.79
C GLY A 69 -8.54 -1.89 4.08
N ASN A 70 -8.31 -0.60 4.37
CA ASN A 70 -7.21 0.18 3.78
C ASN A 70 -5.84 -0.39 4.17
N PHE A 71 -5.66 -0.72 5.45
CA PHE A 71 -4.42 -1.35 5.92
C PHE A 71 -4.18 -2.70 5.25
N SER A 72 -5.20 -3.54 5.16
CA SER A 72 -5.14 -4.86 4.53
C SER A 72 -4.83 -4.78 3.04
N PHE A 73 -5.44 -3.83 2.34
CA PHE A 73 -5.15 -3.56 0.93
C PHE A 73 -3.71 -3.07 0.73
N ALA A 74 -3.26 -2.11 1.55
CA ALA A 74 -1.90 -1.61 1.53
C ALA A 74 -0.88 -2.74 1.75
N PHE A 75 -1.14 -3.62 2.72
CA PHE A 75 -0.29 -4.79 2.95
C PHE A 75 -0.31 -5.75 1.75
N ALA A 76 -1.47 -6.03 1.17
CA ALA A 76 -1.57 -6.91 0.00
C ALA A 76 -0.80 -6.34 -1.21
N LEU A 77 -0.88 -5.03 -1.44
CA LEU A 77 -0.12 -4.36 -2.49
C LEU A 77 1.40 -4.43 -2.23
N TYR A 78 1.82 -4.14 -0.99
CA TYR A 78 3.22 -4.30 -0.59
C TYR A 78 3.73 -5.72 -0.85
N ASP A 79 2.96 -6.73 -0.44
CA ASP A 79 3.30 -8.15 -0.63
C ASP A 79 3.38 -8.53 -2.11
N ALA A 80 2.45 -8.04 -2.92
CA ALA A 80 2.42 -8.24 -4.36
C ALA A 80 3.66 -7.62 -5.04
N MET A 81 4.02 -6.39 -4.67
CA MET A 81 5.22 -5.73 -5.21
C MET A 81 6.52 -6.44 -4.82
N LEU A 82 6.62 -7.00 -3.61
CA LEU A 82 7.78 -7.80 -3.21
C LEU A 82 7.91 -9.07 -4.07
N ARG A 83 6.79 -9.75 -4.34
CA ARG A 83 6.76 -10.93 -5.22
C ARG A 83 7.11 -10.58 -6.65
N GLU A 84 6.57 -9.49 -7.17
CA GLU A 84 6.87 -8.99 -8.51
C GLU A 84 8.35 -8.60 -8.65
N TYR A 85 8.93 -7.94 -7.62
CA TYR A 85 10.35 -7.65 -7.59
C TYR A 85 11.20 -8.93 -7.67
N THR A 86 10.85 -9.94 -6.86
CA THR A 86 11.57 -11.21 -6.89
C THR A 86 11.44 -11.92 -8.25
N PHE A 87 10.26 -11.85 -8.86
CA PHE A 87 10.03 -12.41 -10.20
C PHE A 87 10.89 -11.72 -11.26
N ARG A 88 10.96 -10.37 -11.27
CA ARG A 88 11.73 -9.61 -12.28
C ARG A 88 13.23 -9.71 -12.09
N TYR A 89 13.72 -9.72 -10.84
CA TYR A 89 15.15 -9.56 -10.53
C TYR A 89 15.81 -10.81 -9.95
N GLY A 90 15.09 -11.89 -9.70
CA GLY A 90 15.61 -13.15 -9.15
C GLY A 90 16.18 -13.04 -7.73
N LYS A 91 15.89 -11.97 -7.01
CA LYS A 91 16.37 -11.73 -5.64
C LYS A 91 15.30 -11.07 -4.76
N GLU A 92 15.44 -11.20 -3.44
CA GLU A 92 14.54 -10.56 -2.50
C GLU A 92 14.80 -9.05 -2.38
N HIS A 93 13.73 -8.28 -2.26
CA HIS A 93 13.80 -6.85 -2.02
C HIS A 93 14.12 -6.54 -0.55
N GLY A 94 15.06 -5.62 -0.29
CA GLY A 94 15.48 -5.27 1.08
C GLY A 94 14.34 -4.80 2.00
N ALA A 95 13.30 -4.17 1.45
CA ALA A 95 12.12 -3.79 2.23
C ALA A 95 11.31 -5.00 2.73
N GLY A 96 11.57 -6.21 2.22
CA GLY A 96 10.90 -7.45 2.65
C GLY A 96 11.20 -7.87 4.10
N LYS A 97 12.20 -7.27 4.76
CA LYS A 97 12.59 -7.61 6.14
C LYS A 97 11.42 -7.57 7.14
N HIS A 98 10.46 -6.67 6.96
CA HIS A 98 9.29 -6.53 7.84
C HIS A 98 8.05 -7.29 7.34
N ARG A 99 8.12 -8.01 6.21
CA ARG A 99 6.97 -8.69 5.58
C ARG A 99 6.23 -9.62 6.54
N LYS A 100 6.96 -10.50 7.24
CA LYS A 100 6.37 -11.47 8.18
C LYS A 100 5.68 -10.76 9.36
N THR A 101 6.34 -9.76 9.91
CA THR A 101 5.82 -8.97 11.03
C THR A 101 4.55 -8.22 10.62
N LEU A 102 4.60 -7.47 9.52
CA LEU A 102 3.44 -6.72 9.02
C LEU A 102 2.28 -7.64 8.63
N LYS A 103 2.55 -8.85 8.12
CA LYS A 103 1.54 -9.88 7.89
C LYS A 103 0.81 -10.28 9.18
N GLY A 104 1.54 -10.45 10.27
CA GLY A 104 0.95 -10.73 11.59
C GLY A 104 0.16 -9.53 12.12
N LEU A 105 0.72 -8.33 11.95
CA LEU A 105 0.13 -7.08 12.44
C LEU A 105 -1.10 -6.60 11.65
N ARG A 106 -1.40 -7.14 10.46
CA ARG A 106 -2.66 -6.83 9.77
C ARG A 106 -3.91 -7.15 10.62
N PHE A 107 -3.80 -7.99 11.63
CA PHE A 107 -4.85 -8.27 12.61
C PHE A 107 -4.98 -7.18 13.69
N ILE A 108 -4.05 -6.23 13.78
CA ILE A 108 -4.26 -4.96 14.52
C ILE A 108 -5.33 -4.12 13.82
N ALA A 109 -5.54 -4.35 12.54
CA ALA A 109 -6.59 -3.73 11.76
C ALA A 109 -8.00 -3.76 12.41
N PRO A 110 -8.42 -4.76 13.23
CA PRO A 110 -9.66 -4.67 13.99
C PRO A 110 -9.74 -3.50 14.97
N LEU A 111 -8.60 -2.92 15.38
CA LEU A 111 -8.55 -1.73 16.24
C LEU A 111 -8.80 -0.43 15.44
N ILE A 112 -8.70 -0.49 14.12
CA ILE A 112 -9.03 0.63 13.24
C ILE A 112 -10.54 0.58 12.98
N PRO A 113 -11.31 1.66 13.27
CA PRO A 113 -12.73 1.70 13.01
C PRO A 113 -13.05 1.32 11.56
N THR A 114 -13.97 0.39 11.35
CA THR A 114 -14.49 0.10 10.02
C THR A 114 -15.44 1.22 9.64
N THR A 115 -15.01 2.12 8.76
CA THR A 115 -15.89 3.17 8.26
C THR A 115 -16.91 2.57 7.28
N ARG A 116 -18.20 2.97 7.42
CA ARG A 116 -19.28 2.59 6.49
C ARG A 116 -19.33 3.47 5.24
N GLU A 117 -18.29 4.25 4.96
CA GLU A 117 -18.27 5.10 3.78
C GLU A 117 -18.22 4.26 2.49
N PRO A 118 -18.83 4.75 1.41
CA PRO A 118 -18.90 4.03 0.14
C PRO A 118 -17.49 3.71 -0.36
N VAL A 119 -17.33 2.50 -0.80
CA VAL A 119 -16.05 1.91 -1.19
C VAL A 119 -15.79 2.21 -2.65
N PHE A 120 -14.70 2.89 -2.94
CA PHE A 120 -14.33 3.29 -4.29
C PHE A 120 -14.04 2.08 -5.21
N LEU A 121 -13.51 0.98 -4.64
CA LEU A 121 -13.17 -0.24 -5.38
C LEU A 121 -14.26 -1.32 -5.29
N GLN A 122 -15.38 -1.04 -4.62
CA GLN A 122 -16.42 -2.06 -4.41
C GLN A 122 -17.37 -2.14 -5.60
N LYS A 123 -16.92 -2.76 -6.67
CA LYS A 123 -17.84 -3.37 -7.65
C LYS A 123 -18.25 -4.79 -7.25
N ASP A 124 -17.54 -5.39 -6.28
CA ASP A 124 -17.75 -6.76 -5.86
C ASP A 124 -18.08 -6.81 -4.35
N PRO A 125 -19.31 -7.22 -3.97
CA PRO A 125 -19.68 -7.41 -2.56
C PRO A 125 -18.84 -8.49 -1.84
N LEU A 126 -18.07 -9.28 -2.58
CA LEU A 126 -17.14 -10.30 -2.07
C LEU A 126 -15.72 -9.78 -1.90
N SER A 127 -15.48 -8.47 -2.00
CA SER A 127 -14.14 -7.90 -1.78
C SER A 127 -13.59 -8.31 -0.40
N PRO A 128 -12.39 -8.92 -0.34
CA PRO A 128 -11.76 -9.28 0.93
C PRO A 128 -11.32 -8.07 1.77
N TYR A 129 -11.50 -6.86 1.26
CA TYR A 129 -11.07 -5.61 1.89
C TYR A 129 -12.26 -4.85 2.47
N THR A 130 -12.94 -5.43 3.44
CA THR A 130 -14.06 -4.79 4.15
C THR A 130 -13.63 -3.43 4.72
N GLY A 131 -14.42 -2.39 4.47
CA GLY A 131 -14.12 -1.04 4.92
C GLY A 131 -13.05 -0.30 4.11
N LEU A 132 -12.71 -0.78 2.89
CA LEU A 132 -11.85 -0.06 1.97
C LEU A 132 -12.52 1.28 1.59
N THR A 133 -11.77 2.37 1.69
CA THR A 133 -12.23 3.71 1.35
C THR A 133 -11.52 4.24 0.11
N ALA A 134 -12.07 5.29 -0.49
CA ALA A 134 -11.47 5.93 -1.65
C ALA A 134 -10.02 6.37 -1.39
N HIS A 135 -9.11 6.05 -2.32
CA HIS A 135 -7.71 6.46 -2.24
C HIS A 135 -7.54 7.94 -2.61
N PRO A 136 -6.80 8.74 -1.82
CA PRO A 136 -6.73 10.19 -2.02
C PRO A 136 -6.17 10.63 -3.37
N GLN A 137 -5.31 9.85 -3.99
CA GLN A 137 -4.71 10.17 -5.30
C GLN A 137 -5.62 9.87 -6.48
N CYS A 138 -6.68 9.09 -6.30
CA CYS A 138 -7.65 8.79 -7.35
C CYS A 138 -8.64 9.93 -7.60
N PHE A 139 -8.64 10.97 -6.76
CA PHE A 139 -9.58 12.09 -6.80
C PHE A 139 -8.97 13.42 -7.27
N SER A 140 -7.75 13.45 -7.74
CA SER A 140 -7.09 14.69 -8.16
C SER A 140 -7.59 15.24 -9.52
N GLY A 141 -8.84 15.00 -9.90
CA GLY A 141 -9.47 15.57 -11.08
C GLY A 141 -9.08 14.93 -12.40
N HIS A 142 -8.33 13.86 -12.39
CA HIS A 142 -8.04 13.03 -13.55
C HIS A 142 -8.84 11.73 -13.46
N ASP A 143 -9.64 11.46 -14.46
CA ASP A 143 -10.55 10.32 -14.51
C ASP A 143 -9.86 8.96 -14.52
N ASP A 144 -8.50 8.92 -14.55
CA ASP A 144 -7.76 7.68 -14.66
C ASP A 144 -6.35 7.79 -14.05
N CYS A 145 -6.09 6.96 -13.00
CA CYS A 145 -4.75 6.79 -12.44
C CYS A 145 -3.73 6.26 -13.46
N LYS A 146 -4.17 5.50 -14.47
CA LYS A 146 -3.31 5.03 -15.57
C LYS A 146 -2.79 6.20 -16.38
N THR A 147 -3.66 7.14 -16.71
CA THR A 147 -3.30 8.37 -17.43
C THR A 147 -2.28 9.19 -16.65
N CYS A 148 -2.48 9.34 -15.32
CA CYS A 148 -1.51 10.02 -14.46
C CYS A 148 -0.13 9.34 -14.47
N LEU A 149 -0.08 8.01 -14.44
CA LEU A 149 1.18 7.26 -14.52
C LEU A 149 1.88 7.42 -15.87
N LEU A 150 1.14 7.42 -16.97
CA LEU A 150 1.69 7.60 -18.32
C LEU A 150 2.37 8.97 -18.47
N TYR A 151 1.81 10.02 -17.85
CA TYR A 151 2.36 11.38 -17.93
C TYR A 151 3.43 11.70 -16.88
N THR A 152 3.45 11.03 -15.74
CA THR A 152 4.36 11.33 -14.62
C THR A 152 5.48 10.31 -14.44
N SER A 153 5.35 9.11 -15.01
CA SER A 153 6.44 8.13 -15.02
C SER A 153 7.45 8.49 -16.10
N PRO A 154 8.75 8.54 -15.78
CA PRO A 154 9.76 8.57 -16.83
C PRO A 154 9.58 7.34 -17.71
N SER A 155 9.61 7.55 -19.03
CA SER A 155 9.59 6.46 -20.01
C SER A 155 10.58 5.38 -19.60
N PRO A 156 10.24 4.09 -19.74
CA PRO A 156 11.24 3.03 -19.63
C PRO A 156 12.39 3.42 -20.56
N ARG A 157 13.60 3.46 -20.06
CA ARG A 157 14.75 3.63 -20.94
C ARG A 157 14.84 2.37 -21.76
N ASP A 158 14.75 2.56 -23.06
CA ASP A 158 15.04 1.53 -24.06
C ASP A 158 16.41 0.90 -23.83
#